data_ec947d3120ad4972f9af7f1132629a75
#
_entry.id   ec947d3120ad4972f9af7f1132629a75
#
_cell.length_a   1.000
_cell.length_b   1.000
_cell.length_c   1.000
_cell.angle_alpha   90.00
_cell.angle_beta   90.00
_cell.angle_gamma   90.00
#
_symmetry.space_group_name_H-M   'P 1'
#
loop_
_entity.id
_entity.type
_entity.pdbx_description
1 polymer ?
#
loop_
_entity_poly.entity_id
_entity_poly.type
_entity_poly.pdbx_seq_one_letter_code
_entity_poly.pdbx_strand_id
1 'polypeptide(L)'
;MDASITSLMLETKSMQSDIAGFQYRVTGLEQRMGPLETQAAASQDRDQDLLYLRSKLMDMEDGSRRDNIRLLGIPENEEGTDIQALLGSTLPKLTSLDFDPPLEFQWAHRVGLKCSDKSSRPQPTIACLLRHNQTRQIL
;
A
#
# COMPACT_ATOMS: atom_id res chain seq x y z
N MET A 1 9.16 15.79 -78.29
CA MET A 1 7.99 15.39 -77.41
C MET A 1 8.25 14.07 -76.70
N ASP A 2 8.95 13.10 -77.28
CA ASP A 2 9.17 11.78 -76.64
C ASP A 2 10.01 11.78 -75.36
N ALA A 3 11.01 12.68 -75.25
CA ALA A 3 11.90 12.74 -74.06
C ALA A 3 11.13 13.18 -72.80
N SER A 4 10.16 14.11 -72.91
CA SER A 4 9.34 14.57 -71.77
C SER A 4 8.37 13.47 -71.29
N ILE A 5 7.82 12.69 -72.17
CA ILE A 5 6.92 11.59 -71.85
C ILE A 5 7.71 10.49 -71.14
N THR A 6 8.93 10.18 -71.60
CA THR A 6 9.77 9.15 -70.99
C THR A 6 10.20 9.57 -69.57
N SER A 7 10.52 10.87 -69.39
CA SER A 7 10.85 11.43 -68.05
C SER A 7 9.67 11.30 -67.08
N LEU A 8 8.47 11.67 -67.50
CA LEU A 8 7.26 11.56 -66.72
C LEU A 8 6.90 10.11 -66.38
N MET A 9 7.15 9.17 -67.32
CA MET A 9 6.94 7.75 -67.01
C MET A 9 7.90 7.20 -65.96
N LEU A 10 9.17 7.66 -65.97
CA LEU A 10 10.16 7.28 -64.97
C LEU A 10 9.81 7.86 -63.60
N GLU A 11 9.41 9.11 -63.55
CA GLU A 11 8.97 9.76 -62.30
C GLU A 11 7.73 9.04 -61.71
N THR A 12 6.75 8.71 -62.58
CA THR A 12 5.54 7.98 -62.14
C THR A 12 5.90 6.61 -61.54
N LYS A 13 6.83 5.89 -62.17
CA LYS A 13 7.33 4.60 -61.68
C LYS A 13 8.04 4.76 -60.32
N SER A 14 8.87 5.77 -60.18
CA SER A 14 9.53 6.06 -58.89
C SER A 14 8.52 6.36 -57.81
N MET A 15 7.54 7.23 -58.09
CA MET A 15 6.47 7.54 -57.13
C MET A 15 5.62 6.31 -56.73
N GLN A 16 5.32 5.42 -57.71
CA GLN A 16 4.62 4.17 -57.43
C GLN A 16 5.44 3.28 -56.48
N SER A 17 6.75 3.17 -56.69
CA SER A 17 7.66 2.42 -55.81
C SER A 17 7.68 2.99 -54.39
N ASP A 18 7.75 4.32 -54.29
CA ASP A 18 7.74 5.01 -52.98
C ASP A 18 6.43 4.82 -52.26
N ILE A 19 5.30 4.91 -52.96
CA ILE A 19 3.97 4.65 -52.38
C ILE A 19 3.86 3.21 -51.88
N ALA A 20 4.35 2.23 -52.63
CA ALA A 20 4.36 0.83 -52.20
C ALA A 20 5.22 0.65 -50.93
N GLY A 21 6.38 1.31 -50.88
CA GLY A 21 7.24 1.34 -49.69
C GLY A 21 6.57 1.97 -48.47
N PHE A 22 5.83 3.06 -48.66
CA PHE A 22 5.05 3.68 -47.61
C PHE A 22 3.91 2.80 -47.11
N GLN A 23 3.16 2.19 -48.02
CA GLN A 23 2.09 1.26 -47.68
C GLN A 23 2.62 0.09 -46.84
N TYR A 24 3.72 -0.51 -47.24
CA TYR A 24 4.34 -1.59 -46.45
C TYR A 24 4.74 -1.13 -45.02
N ARG A 25 5.32 0.06 -44.89
CA ARG A 25 5.68 0.63 -43.59
C ARG A 25 4.45 0.94 -42.74
N VAL A 26 3.41 1.52 -43.33
CA VAL A 26 2.15 1.80 -42.62
C VAL A 26 1.51 0.52 -42.09
N THR A 27 1.37 -0.51 -42.94
CA THR A 27 0.83 -1.81 -42.50
C THR A 27 1.67 -2.43 -41.37
N GLY A 28 2.99 -2.33 -41.46
CA GLY A 28 3.90 -2.81 -40.39
C GLY A 28 3.74 -2.04 -39.07
N LEU A 29 3.46 -0.75 -39.16
CA LEU A 29 3.17 0.07 -37.95
C LEU A 29 1.79 -0.27 -37.36
N GLU A 30 0.77 -0.41 -38.18
CA GLU A 30 -0.57 -0.80 -37.73
C GLU A 30 -0.56 -2.15 -37.02
N GLN A 31 0.16 -3.14 -37.57
CA GLN A 31 0.33 -4.44 -36.94
C GLN A 31 1.03 -4.40 -35.57
N ARG A 32 1.89 -3.42 -35.36
CA ARG A 32 2.58 -3.20 -34.07
C ARG A 32 1.75 -2.39 -33.10
N MET A 33 0.90 -1.50 -33.58
CA MET A 33 0.04 -0.65 -32.74
C MET A 33 -1.03 -1.47 -32.01
N GLY A 34 -1.70 -2.39 -32.68
CA GLY A 34 -2.79 -3.17 -32.07
C GLY A 34 -2.40 -3.88 -30.77
N PRO A 35 -1.29 -4.66 -30.75
CA PRO A 35 -0.81 -5.26 -29.51
C PRO A 35 -0.45 -4.26 -28.42
N LEU A 36 0.13 -3.09 -28.78
CA LEU A 36 0.49 -2.03 -27.82
C LEU A 36 -0.75 -1.38 -27.20
N GLU A 37 -1.77 -1.12 -27.98
CA GLU A 37 -3.06 -0.61 -27.49
C GLU A 37 -3.72 -1.57 -26.52
N THR A 38 -3.73 -2.88 -26.86
CA THR A 38 -4.25 -3.93 -25.97
C THR A 38 -3.44 -4.00 -24.66
N GLN A 39 -2.13 -3.90 -24.76
CA GLN A 39 -1.25 -3.90 -23.59
C GLN A 39 -1.45 -2.66 -22.72
N ALA A 40 -1.64 -1.49 -23.35
CA ALA A 40 -1.89 -0.23 -22.63
C ALA A 40 -3.24 -0.30 -21.86
N ALA A 41 -4.30 -0.82 -22.49
CA ALA A 41 -5.59 -1.02 -21.85
C ALA A 41 -5.49 -1.99 -20.65
N ALA A 42 -4.80 -3.13 -20.83
CA ALA A 42 -4.58 -4.09 -19.75
C ALA A 42 -3.67 -3.56 -18.62
N SER A 43 -2.79 -2.60 -18.91
CA SER A 43 -1.99 -1.91 -17.89
C SER A 43 -2.85 -0.95 -17.08
N GLN A 44 -3.74 -0.23 -17.74
CA GLN A 44 -4.65 0.71 -17.09
C GLN A 44 -5.63 0.01 -16.15
N ASP A 45 -6.16 -1.14 -16.53
CA ASP A 45 -7.01 -1.99 -15.67
C ASP A 45 -6.24 -2.44 -14.41
N ARG A 46 -5.00 -2.91 -14.58
CA ARG A 46 -4.15 -3.31 -13.45
C ARG A 46 -3.84 -2.16 -12.51
N ASP A 47 -3.62 -0.96 -13.02
CA ASP A 47 -3.37 0.22 -12.20
C ASP A 47 -4.61 0.59 -11.37
N GLN A 48 -5.81 0.46 -11.92
CA GLN A 48 -7.06 0.65 -11.19
C GLN A 48 -7.25 -0.39 -10.09
N ASP A 49 -6.98 -1.66 -10.38
CA ASP A 49 -7.01 -2.74 -9.39
C ASP A 49 -6.01 -2.50 -8.24
N LEU A 50 -4.81 -2.04 -8.55
CA LEU A 50 -3.81 -1.70 -7.55
C LEU A 50 -4.25 -0.54 -6.66
N LEU A 51 -4.88 0.49 -7.20
CA LEU A 51 -5.43 1.59 -6.43
C LEU A 51 -6.56 1.13 -5.49
N TYR A 52 -7.45 0.28 -6.00
CA TYR A 52 -8.51 -0.32 -5.19
C TYR A 52 -7.95 -1.18 -4.05
N LEU A 53 -6.99 -2.06 -4.35
CA LEU A 53 -6.36 -2.92 -3.35
C LEU A 53 -5.61 -2.11 -2.28
N ARG A 54 -4.92 -1.03 -2.67
CA ARG A 54 -4.27 -0.12 -1.71
C ARG A 54 -5.28 0.55 -0.79
N SER A 55 -6.38 1.07 -1.33
CA SER A 55 -7.45 1.66 -0.51
C SER A 55 -8.01 0.63 0.47
N LYS A 56 -8.28 -0.58 -0.01
CA LYS A 56 -8.78 -1.66 0.83
C LYS A 56 -7.81 -2.06 1.94
N LEU A 57 -6.52 -2.09 1.62
CA LEU A 57 -5.48 -2.39 2.61
C LEU A 57 -5.41 -1.30 3.69
N MET A 58 -5.47 -0.03 3.31
CA MET A 58 -5.51 1.09 4.26
C MET A 58 -6.73 1.00 5.19
N ASP A 59 -7.91 0.72 4.64
CA ASP A 59 -9.12 0.55 5.44
C ASP A 59 -9.00 -0.61 6.44
N MET A 60 -8.37 -1.72 6.02
CA MET A 60 -8.12 -2.86 6.89
C MET A 60 -7.08 -2.56 7.97
N GLU A 61 -6.00 -1.83 7.62
CA GLU A 61 -4.99 -1.38 8.59
C GLU A 61 -5.61 -0.45 9.65
N ASP A 62 -6.38 0.54 9.22
CA ASP A 62 -7.05 1.46 10.13
C ASP A 62 -8.07 0.73 11.02
N GLY A 63 -8.81 -0.22 10.44
CA GLY A 63 -9.71 -1.09 11.19
C GLY A 63 -8.98 -1.90 12.26
N SER A 64 -7.83 -2.47 11.91
CA SER A 64 -7.04 -3.29 12.85
C SER A 64 -6.37 -2.47 13.96
N ARG A 65 -6.15 -1.19 13.74
CA ARG A 65 -5.51 -0.28 14.71
C ARG A 65 -6.51 0.37 15.68
N ARG A 66 -7.80 0.31 15.42
CA ARG A 66 -8.84 0.97 16.25
C ARG A 66 -8.83 0.54 17.70
N ASP A 67 -8.51 -0.72 17.94
CA ASP A 67 -8.50 -1.31 19.28
C ASP A 67 -7.09 -1.33 19.91
N ASN A 68 -6.13 -0.69 19.24
CA ASN A 68 -4.77 -0.59 19.71
C ASN A 68 -4.58 0.66 20.55
N ILE A 69 -4.02 0.48 21.72
CA ILE A 69 -3.56 1.57 22.59
C ILE A 69 -2.04 1.56 22.65
N ARG A 70 -1.44 2.75 22.66
CA ARG A 70 0.00 2.92 22.83
C ARG A 70 0.29 3.55 24.18
N LEU A 71 1.03 2.84 24.99
CA LEU A 71 1.40 3.25 26.35
C LEU A 71 2.88 3.62 26.39
N LEU A 72 3.17 4.74 27.01
CA LEU A 72 4.52 5.26 27.20
C LEU A 72 4.86 5.31 28.68
N GLY A 73 6.13 5.10 29.02
CA GLY A 73 6.62 5.27 30.40
C GLY A 73 6.36 4.07 31.31
N ILE A 74 5.95 2.93 30.78
CA ILE A 74 5.85 1.69 31.58
C ILE A 74 7.26 1.15 31.82
N PRO A 75 7.72 1.05 33.06
CA PRO A 75 9.06 0.58 33.38
C PRO A 75 9.33 -0.81 32.79
N GLU A 76 10.55 -1.01 32.32
CA GLU A 76 10.98 -2.32 31.84
C GLU A 76 11.22 -3.27 33.03
N ASN A 77 10.95 -4.54 32.82
CA ASN A 77 11.10 -5.64 33.78
C ASN A 77 10.07 -5.69 34.94
N GLU A 78 9.07 -4.81 34.97
CA GLU A 78 7.94 -4.94 35.91
C GLU A 78 6.88 -5.94 35.47
N GLU A 79 6.83 -6.23 34.18
CA GLU A 79 5.88 -7.18 33.60
C GLU A 79 6.16 -8.66 33.96
N GLY A 80 7.36 -8.95 34.47
CA GLY A 80 7.78 -10.34 34.66
C GLY A 80 7.73 -11.12 33.34
N THR A 81 6.84 -12.10 33.25
CA THR A 81 6.59 -12.90 32.03
C THR A 81 5.30 -12.49 31.28
N ASP A 82 4.43 -11.67 31.89
CA ASP A 82 3.12 -11.36 31.35
C ASP A 82 2.80 -9.86 31.37
N ILE A 83 3.02 -9.23 30.23
CA ILE A 83 2.72 -7.80 30.01
C ILE A 83 1.22 -7.50 30.05
N GLN A 84 0.36 -8.46 29.68
CA GLN A 84 -1.09 -8.27 29.70
C GLN A 84 -1.62 -8.19 31.13
N ALA A 85 -1.11 -9.03 32.02
CA ALA A 85 -1.45 -8.99 33.44
C ALA A 85 -1.02 -7.66 34.08
N LEU A 86 0.19 -7.17 33.76
CA LEU A 86 0.67 -5.86 34.21
C LEU A 86 -0.27 -4.75 33.71
N LEU A 87 -0.63 -4.74 32.43
CA LEU A 87 -1.52 -3.72 31.86
C LEU A 87 -2.92 -3.77 32.46
N GLY A 88 -3.45 -4.97 32.68
CA GLY A 88 -4.76 -5.17 33.32
C GLY A 88 -4.87 -4.58 34.72
N SER A 89 -3.75 -4.54 35.46
CA SER A 89 -3.67 -3.92 36.80
C SER A 89 -3.32 -2.45 36.77
N THR A 90 -2.57 -2.01 35.77
CA THR A 90 -2.02 -0.64 35.69
C THR A 90 -2.99 0.32 35.03
N LEU A 91 -3.68 -0.09 33.95
CA LEU A 91 -4.60 0.78 33.22
C LEU A 91 -5.77 1.29 34.04
N PRO A 92 -6.48 0.46 34.84
CA PRO A 92 -7.56 0.98 35.70
C PRO A 92 -7.05 2.04 36.69
N LYS A 93 -5.83 1.86 37.22
CA LYS A 93 -5.22 2.82 38.13
C LYS A 93 -4.85 4.15 37.45
N LEU A 94 -4.34 4.08 36.24
CA LEU A 94 -3.95 5.27 35.46
C LEU A 94 -5.16 6.07 34.98
N THR A 95 -6.21 5.39 34.56
CA THR A 95 -7.42 6.04 34.05
C THR A 95 -8.44 6.39 35.15
N SER A 96 -8.26 5.82 36.34
CA SER A 96 -9.25 5.90 37.45
C SER A 96 -10.63 5.39 37.04
N LEU A 97 -10.67 4.45 36.09
CA LEU A 97 -11.89 3.83 35.60
C LEU A 97 -11.98 2.40 36.11
N ASP A 98 -13.19 2.02 36.51
CA ASP A 98 -13.53 0.65 36.81
C ASP A 98 -14.07 -0.01 35.54
N PHE A 99 -13.45 -1.09 35.15
CA PHE A 99 -13.85 -1.86 33.96
C PHE A 99 -14.61 -3.11 34.40
N ASP A 100 -15.88 -3.15 34.02
CA ASP A 100 -16.73 -4.33 34.19
C ASP A 100 -17.32 -4.74 32.82
N PRO A 101 -16.93 -5.85 32.27
CA PRO A 101 -15.94 -6.84 32.73
C PRO A 101 -14.47 -6.33 32.69
N PRO A 102 -13.55 -7.00 33.39
CA PRO A 102 -12.15 -6.61 33.40
C PRO A 102 -11.55 -6.47 32.01
N LEU A 103 -10.45 -5.69 31.90
CA LEU A 103 -9.76 -5.50 30.63
C LEU A 103 -9.19 -6.82 30.11
N GLU A 104 -9.58 -7.18 28.91
CA GLU A 104 -9.06 -8.33 28.19
C GLU A 104 -8.25 -7.87 26.97
N PHE A 105 -7.07 -8.38 26.82
CA PHE A 105 -6.16 -8.06 25.72
C PHE A 105 -6.11 -9.21 24.73
N GLN A 106 -6.21 -8.87 23.46
CA GLN A 106 -5.98 -9.83 22.39
C GLN A 106 -4.48 -10.13 22.28
N TRP A 107 -3.66 -9.09 22.39
CA TRP A 107 -2.20 -9.15 22.46
C TRP A 107 -1.64 -7.86 23.06
N ALA A 108 -0.45 -7.96 23.63
CA ALA A 108 0.33 -6.81 24.08
C ALA A 108 1.83 -7.12 23.96
N HIS A 109 2.60 -6.14 23.50
CA HIS A 109 4.05 -6.29 23.40
C HIS A 109 4.75 -4.92 23.42
N ARG A 110 6.04 -4.93 23.72
CA ARG A 110 6.89 -3.74 23.63
C ARG A 110 7.41 -3.57 22.21
N VAL A 111 7.55 -2.31 21.80
CA VAL A 111 7.98 -1.94 20.45
C VAL A 111 9.26 -1.13 20.51
N GLY A 112 10.20 -1.45 19.63
CA GLY A 112 11.49 -0.77 19.52
C GLY A 112 12.64 -1.58 20.09
N LEU A 113 13.82 -0.97 20.04
CA LEU A 113 15.05 -1.57 20.58
C LEU A 113 15.06 -1.49 22.10
N LYS A 114 15.49 -2.56 22.75
CA LYS A 114 15.65 -2.60 24.20
C LYS A 114 16.76 -1.62 24.59
N CYS A 115 16.45 -0.67 25.44
CA CYS A 115 17.46 0.27 25.93
C CYS A 115 18.29 -0.37 27.03
N SER A 116 19.61 -0.40 26.82
CA SER A 116 20.55 -0.90 27.82
C SER A 116 20.87 0.12 28.92
N ASP A 117 20.59 1.41 28.68
CA ASP A 117 20.91 2.48 29.60
C ASP A 117 19.73 2.84 30.49
N LYS A 118 19.94 2.84 31.82
CA LYS A 118 18.93 3.20 32.83
C LYS A 118 18.42 4.65 32.73
N SER A 119 19.06 5.49 31.94
CA SER A 119 18.67 6.90 31.74
C SER A 119 17.78 7.10 30.50
N SER A 120 17.54 6.06 29.71
CA SER A 120 16.77 6.14 28.48
C SER A 120 15.28 5.86 28.77
N ARG A 121 14.41 6.42 27.93
CA ARG A 121 12.97 6.22 28.06
C ARG A 121 12.60 4.77 27.84
N PRO A 122 11.72 4.20 28.69
CA PRO A 122 11.24 2.82 28.51
C PRO A 122 10.64 2.60 27.12
N GLN A 123 10.75 1.39 26.62
CA GLN A 123 10.14 1.03 25.34
C GLN A 123 8.63 1.26 25.36
N PRO A 124 8.06 1.86 24.30
CA PRO A 124 6.61 1.93 24.14
C PRO A 124 5.97 0.55 24.14
N THR A 125 4.85 0.42 24.80
CA THR A 125 4.03 -0.79 24.77
C THR A 125 2.84 -0.55 23.89
N ILE A 126 2.55 -1.48 22.99
CA ILE A 126 1.31 -1.50 22.22
C ILE A 126 0.49 -2.67 22.69
N ALA A 127 -0.79 -2.44 22.93
CA ALA A 127 -1.73 -3.45 23.31
C ALA A 127 -3.02 -3.31 22.48
N CYS A 128 -3.58 -4.43 22.10
CA CYS A 128 -4.88 -4.51 21.45
C CYS A 128 -5.89 -5.04 22.45
N LEU A 129 -6.94 -4.28 22.69
CA LEU A 129 -8.05 -4.69 23.55
C LEU A 129 -9.00 -5.61 22.78
N LEU A 130 -9.57 -6.57 23.49
CA LEU A 130 -10.55 -7.48 22.90
C LEU A 130 -11.89 -6.77 22.63
N ARG A 131 -12.20 -5.75 23.41
CA ARG A 131 -13.49 -5.04 23.35
C ARG A 131 -13.30 -3.59 22.95
N HIS A 132 -13.81 -3.22 21.79
CA HIS A 132 -13.79 -1.86 21.26
C HIS A 132 -14.34 -0.80 22.24
N ASN A 133 -15.39 -1.14 23.00
CA ASN A 133 -15.98 -0.23 23.98
C ASN A 133 -14.98 0.19 25.05
N GLN A 134 -14.13 -0.73 25.49
CA GLN A 134 -13.10 -0.44 26.49
C GLN A 134 -12.01 0.46 25.94
N THR A 135 -11.63 0.27 24.68
CA THR A 135 -10.68 1.18 24.00
C THR A 135 -11.19 2.63 23.99
N ARG A 136 -12.46 2.81 23.67
CA ARG A 136 -13.09 4.15 23.65
C ARG A 136 -13.25 4.80 25.02
N GLN A 137 -13.26 4.02 26.09
CA GLN A 137 -13.31 4.56 27.46
C GLN A 137 -11.92 5.01 27.94
N ILE A 138 -10.84 4.43 27.39
CA ILE A 138 -9.46 4.74 27.75
C ILE A 138 -8.95 5.97 26.98
N LEU A 139 -9.37 6.14 25.73
CA LEU A 139 -8.97 7.24 24.85
C LEU A 139 -9.88 8.46 24.99
#